data_a9f0604b00b1ed5899834b3f1000e55e
#
_entry.id   a9f0604b00b1ed5899834b3f1000e55e
#
_cell.length_a   1.000
_cell.length_b   1.000
_cell.length_c   1.000
_cell.angle_alpha   90.00
_cell.angle_beta   90.00
_cell.angle_gamma   90.00
#
_symmetry.space_group_name_H-M   'P 1'
#
loop_
_entity.id
_entity.type
_entity.pdbx_description
1 polymer ?
#
loop_
_entity_poly.entity_id
_entity_poly.type
_entity_poly.pdbx_seq_one_letter_code
_entity_poly.pdbx_strand_id
1 'polypeptide(L)'
;AIERICRIKEIDPRKNNLSIICYDLSSISEYAKVDNNIFKLMKHNLPGPFTFILNGTNRLPKIFRNRKEVGIRMPDNNIIREIARLLDAPIMTTTLPYEEHEDLEYMTDPELIDEKFGDIVDLVIDGGIGGIEPSTVVKCTDDELEIIRQGKGWLEEV
;
A
#
# COMPACT_ATOMS: atom_id res chain seq x y z
N ALA A 1 15.19 0.24 -4.40
CA ALA A 1 14.01 0.90 -3.78
C ALA A 1 13.67 0.26 -2.43
N ILE A 2 13.44 -1.05 -2.35
CA ILE A 2 13.00 -1.76 -1.14
C ILE A 2 13.95 -1.54 0.05
N GLU A 3 15.25 -1.73 -0.14
CA GLU A 3 16.25 -1.54 0.91
C GLU A 3 16.27 -0.11 1.44
N ARG A 4 16.06 0.87 0.55
CA ARG A 4 16.03 2.27 0.92
C ARG A 4 14.80 2.61 1.76
N ILE A 5 13.62 2.11 1.37
CA ILE A 5 12.38 2.24 2.15
C ILE A 5 12.55 1.60 3.53
N CYS A 6 13.09 0.39 3.60
CA CYS A 6 13.31 -0.30 4.87
C CYS A 6 14.28 0.44 5.79
N ARG A 7 15.29 1.10 5.22
CA ARG A 7 16.24 1.93 5.98
C ARG A 7 15.56 3.19 6.52
N ILE A 8 14.78 3.89 5.70
CA ILE A 8 14.05 5.11 6.11
C ILE A 8 13.01 4.77 7.19
N LYS A 9 12.32 3.66 7.03
CA LYS A 9 11.27 3.20 7.95
C LYS A 9 11.83 2.48 9.18
N GLU A 10 13.12 2.12 9.17
CA GLU A 10 13.77 1.29 10.22
C GLU A 10 13.08 -0.06 10.42
N ILE A 11 12.65 -0.69 9.33
CA ILE A 11 11.96 -1.98 9.34
C ILE A 11 12.78 -3.08 8.68
N ASP A 12 12.58 -4.31 9.15
CA ASP A 12 13.07 -5.51 8.48
C ASP A 12 12.02 -5.97 7.45
N PRO A 13 12.35 -5.98 6.14
CA PRO A 13 11.42 -6.40 5.10
C PRO A 13 10.99 -7.86 5.24
N ARG A 14 11.71 -8.65 6.01
CA ARG A 14 11.36 -10.05 6.30
C ARG A 14 10.28 -10.18 7.37
N LYS A 15 10.11 -9.16 8.19
CA LYS A 15 9.19 -9.16 9.34
C LYS A 15 7.96 -8.28 9.13
N ASN A 16 8.07 -7.27 8.27
CA ASN A 16 7.03 -6.28 8.07
C ASN A 16 6.35 -6.43 6.72
N ASN A 17 5.04 -6.30 6.69
CA ASN A 17 4.27 -6.34 5.47
C ASN A 17 4.50 -5.06 4.67
N LEU A 18 4.96 -5.21 3.45
CA LEU A 18 5.05 -4.15 2.46
C LEU A 18 3.88 -4.29 1.48
N SER A 19 3.43 -3.17 0.98
CA SER A 19 2.34 -3.12 0.01
C SER A 19 2.82 -2.58 -1.32
N ILE A 20 2.11 -2.95 -2.38
CA ILE A 20 2.29 -2.37 -3.71
C ILE A 20 1.02 -1.65 -4.14
N ILE A 21 1.19 -0.54 -4.86
CA ILE A 21 0.11 0.18 -5.52
C ILE A 21 0.07 -0.26 -6.98
N CYS A 22 -1.11 -0.71 -7.42
CA CYS A 22 -1.42 -1.02 -8.81
C CYS A 22 -2.38 0.02 -9.36
N TYR A 23 -2.28 0.35 -10.65
CA TYR A 23 -3.15 1.35 -11.27
C TYR A 23 -4.50 0.80 -11.70
N ASP A 24 -4.60 -0.52 -11.96
CA ASP A 24 -5.84 -1.21 -12.26
C ASP A 24 -5.86 -2.65 -11.73
N LEU A 25 -7.04 -3.30 -11.80
CA LEU A 25 -7.23 -4.67 -11.32
C LEU A 25 -6.57 -5.72 -12.22
N SER A 26 -6.36 -5.43 -13.51
CA SER A 26 -5.77 -6.40 -14.44
C SER A 26 -4.30 -6.67 -14.14
N SER A 27 -3.58 -5.69 -13.63
CA SER A 27 -2.18 -5.82 -13.25
C SER A 27 -1.97 -6.60 -11.95
N ILE A 28 -2.98 -6.70 -11.11
CA ILE A 28 -2.89 -7.35 -9.79
C ILE A 28 -2.59 -8.84 -9.92
N SER A 29 -3.21 -9.53 -10.87
CA SER A 29 -3.04 -10.97 -11.07
C SER A 29 -1.62 -11.40 -11.45
N GLU A 30 -0.78 -10.46 -11.90
CA GLU A 30 0.63 -10.73 -12.13
C GLU A 30 1.41 -10.94 -10.82
N TYR A 31 1.02 -10.25 -9.77
CA TYR A 31 1.75 -10.16 -8.51
C TYR A 31 1.09 -10.93 -7.36
N ALA A 32 -0.21 -11.16 -7.44
CA ALA A 32 -0.98 -11.82 -6.41
C ALA A 32 -1.95 -12.86 -6.99
N LYS A 33 -2.21 -13.90 -6.21
CA LYS A 33 -3.21 -14.92 -6.53
C LYS A 33 -4.60 -14.37 -6.21
N VAL A 34 -5.42 -14.23 -7.23
CA VAL A 34 -6.76 -13.66 -7.13
C VAL A 34 -7.75 -14.65 -7.73
N ASP A 35 -8.62 -15.20 -6.90
CA ASP A 35 -9.77 -15.98 -7.37
C ASP A 35 -10.94 -15.08 -7.76
N ASN A 36 -12.01 -15.67 -8.29
CA ASN A 36 -13.17 -14.90 -8.75
C ASN A 36 -13.89 -14.16 -7.63
N ASN A 37 -13.93 -14.70 -6.42
CA ASN A 37 -14.62 -14.09 -5.28
C ASN A 37 -13.82 -12.90 -4.77
N ILE A 38 -12.51 -13.07 -4.59
CA ILE A 38 -11.60 -12.00 -4.23
C ILE A 38 -11.61 -10.89 -5.30
N PHE A 39 -11.60 -11.26 -6.57
CA PHE A 39 -11.68 -10.29 -7.66
C PHE A 39 -12.95 -9.44 -7.60
N LYS A 40 -14.10 -10.04 -7.39
CA LYS A 40 -15.38 -9.34 -7.25
C LYS A 40 -15.36 -8.41 -6.05
N LEU A 41 -14.87 -8.88 -4.90
CA LEU A 41 -14.74 -8.09 -3.69
C LEU A 41 -13.84 -6.87 -3.91
N MET A 42 -12.67 -7.07 -4.52
CA MET A 42 -11.74 -5.98 -4.83
C MET A 42 -12.35 -4.99 -5.83
N LYS A 43 -13.00 -5.48 -6.88
CA LYS A 43 -13.66 -4.62 -7.88
C LYS A 43 -14.76 -3.75 -7.28
N HIS A 44 -15.44 -4.24 -6.25
CA HIS A 44 -16.50 -3.50 -5.58
C HIS A 44 -15.96 -2.40 -4.65
N ASN A 45 -14.80 -2.63 -4.03
CA ASN A 45 -14.22 -1.76 -3.01
C ASN A 45 -13.05 -0.88 -3.49
N LEU A 46 -12.50 -1.16 -4.67
CA LEU A 46 -11.36 -0.41 -5.24
C LEU A 46 -11.77 0.37 -6.52
N PRO A 47 -11.21 1.56 -6.75
CA PRO A 47 -10.24 2.27 -5.90
C PRO A 47 -10.85 2.72 -4.59
N GLY A 48 -10.04 2.71 -3.54
CA GLY A 48 -10.51 3.07 -2.21
C GLY A 48 -9.46 2.88 -1.11
N PRO A 49 -9.80 3.22 0.15
CA PRO A 49 -8.87 3.20 1.27
C PRO A 49 -8.70 1.80 1.88
N PHE A 50 -8.32 0.85 1.04
CA PHE A 50 -8.11 -0.55 1.43
C PHE A 50 -6.71 -1.04 1.11
N THR A 51 -6.24 -1.98 1.92
CA THR A 51 -5.07 -2.82 1.66
C THR A 51 -5.51 -4.27 1.73
N PHE A 52 -5.50 -4.94 0.58
CA PHE A 52 -5.83 -6.37 0.50
C PHE A 52 -4.55 -7.19 0.60
N ILE A 53 -4.45 -8.05 1.62
CA ILE A 53 -3.33 -8.99 1.76
C ILE A 53 -3.70 -10.28 1.04
N LEU A 54 -2.90 -10.63 0.04
CA LEU A 54 -3.11 -11.77 -0.85
C LEU A 54 -1.87 -12.65 -0.90
N ASN A 55 -2.03 -13.90 -1.28
CA ASN A 55 -0.90 -14.76 -1.61
C ASN A 55 -0.19 -14.23 -2.86
N GLY A 56 1.12 -14.06 -2.77
CA GLY A 56 1.95 -13.56 -3.87
C GLY A 56 2.24 -14.60 -4.94
N THR A 57 2.59 -14.12 -6.14
CA THR A 57 3.10 -14.94 -7.25
C THR A 57 4.62 -14.92 -7.31
N ASN A 58 5.18 -15.72 -8.21
CA ASN A 58 6.63 -15.76 -8.47
C ASN A 58 7.17 -14.48 -9.14
N ARG A 59 6.32 -13.59 -9.60
CA ARG A 59 6.70 -12.31 -10.21
C ARG A 59 7.07 -11.24 -9.20
N LEU A 60 6.70 -11.44 -7.93
CA LEU A 60 7.15 -10.56 -6.86
C LEU A 60 8.67 -10.63 -6.68
N PRO A 61 9.32 -9.49 -6.34
CA PRO A 61 10.72 -9.49 -5.94
C PRO A 61 11.02 -10.51 -4.85
N LYS A 62 12.24 -11.06 -4.84
CA LYS A 62 12.66 -12.13 -3.91
C LYS A 62 12.37 -11.81 -2.44
N ILE A 63 12.43 -10.55 -2.07
CA ILE A 63 12.17 -10.08 -0.70
C ILE A 63 10.76 -10.40 -0.21
N PHE A 64 9.77 -10.45 -1.11
CA PHE A 64 8.40 -10.85 -0.79
C PHE A 64 8.22 -12.37 -0.76
N ARG A 65 9.12 -13.14 -1.39
CA ARG A 65 8.97 -14.61 -1.53
C ARG A 65 9.03 -15.32 -0.20
N ASN A 66 9.75 -14.78 0.76
CA ASN A 66 9.88 -15.38 2.08
C ASN A 66 8.57 -15.34 2.87
N ARG A 67 7.68 -14.40 2.57
CA ARG A 67 6.40 -14.23 3.25
C ARG A 67 5.22 -14.84 2.52
N LYS A 68 5.38 -15.10 1.23
CA LYS A 68 4.30 -15.59 0.36
C LYS A 68 3.06 -14.68 0.29
N GLU A 69 3.06 -13.55 0.95
CA GLU A 69 1.96 -12.59 1.03
C GLU A 69 2.40 -11.21 0.56
N VAL A 70 1.48 -10.47 -0.04
CA VAL A 70 1.68 -9.09 -0.49
C VAL A 70 0.43 -8.27 -0.22
N GLY A 71 0.61 -7.04 0.26
CA GLY A 71 -0.47 -6.05 0.36
C GLY A 71 -0.70 -5.38 -1.00
N ILE A 72 -1.93 -5.36 -1.47
CA ILE A 72 -2.34 -4.71 -2.71
C ILE A 72 -3.17 -3.49 -2.37
N ARG A 73 -2.81 -2.35 -2.96
CA ARG A 73 -3.53 -1.09 -2.84
C ARG A 73 -3.85 -0.51 -4.20
N MET A 74 -5.01 0.11 -4.30
CA MET A 74 -5.41 0.96 -5.42
C MET A 74 -6.16 2.16 -4.83
N PRO A 75 -5.42 3.17 -4.31
CA PRO A 75 -6.03 4.32 -3.66
C PRO A 75 -6.81 5.16 -4.65
N ASP A 76 -7.91 5.75 -4.18
CA ASP A 76 -8.70 6.73 -4.96
C ASP A 76 -7.98 8.08 -4.94
N ASN A 77 -6.84 8.13 -5.61
CA ASN A 77 -5.98 9.29 -5.76
C ASN A 77 -5.41 9.33 -7.17
N ASN A 78 -5.78 10.34 -7.93
CA ASN A 78 -5.40 10.45 -9.34
C ASN A 78 -3.89 10.60 -9.55
N ILE A 79 -3.17 11.24 -8.62
CA ILE A 79 -1.72 11.47 -8.74
C ILE A 79 -0.98 10.14 -8.71
N ILE A 80 -1.18 9.35 -7.67
CA ILE A 80 -0.45 8.07 -7.52
C ILE A 80 -0.88 7.03 -8.55
N ARG A 81 -2.15 7.01 -8.93
CA ARG A 81 -2.65 6.11 -9.97
C ARG A 81 -2.05 6.44 -11.33
N GLU A 82 -1.94 7.72 -11.68
CA GLU A 82 -1.32 8.14 -12.92
C GLU A 82 0.18 7.84 -12.95
N ILE A 83 0.89 8.02 -11.84
CA ILE A 83 2.30 7.64 -11.73
C ILE A 83 2.47 6.14 -11.96
N ALA A 84 1.65 5.29 -11.31
CA ALA A 84 1.69 3.85 -11.48
C ALA A 84 1.38 3.43 -12.93
N ARG A 85 0.41 4.10 -13.57
CA ARG A 85 0.05 3.87 -14.97
C ARG A 85 1.20 4.21 -15.92
N LEU A 86 1.82 5.36 -15.74
CA LEU A 86 2.94 5.82 -16.58
C LEU A 86 4.20 4.98 -16.41
N LEU A 87 4.46 4.49 -15.20
CA LEU A 87 5.56 3.58 -14.92
C LEU A 87 5.33 2.18 -15.51
N ASP A 88 4.09 1.84 -15.79
CA ASP A 88 3.68 0.48 -16.21
C ASP A 88 4.22 -0.61 -15.29
N ALA A 89 4.28 -0.29 -14.00
CA ALA A 89 4.81 -1.17 -12.97
C ALA A 89 4.19 -0.84 -11.61
N PRO A 90 4.06 -1.82 -10.69
CA PRO A 90 3.59 -1.54 -9.35
C PRO A 90 4.60 -0.70 -8.57
N ILE A 91 4.07 0.15 -7.69
CA ILE A 91 4.87 1.01 -6.83
C ILE A 91 4.87 0.44 -5.42
N MET A 92 6.05 0.19 -4.88
CA MET A 92 6.16 -0.19 -3.47
C MET A 92 5.82 1.00 -2.59
N THR A 93 5.04 0.75 -1.56
CA THR A 93 4.54 1.77 -0.64
C THR A 93 4.60 1.33 0.80
N THR A 94 4.74 2.28 1.68
CA THR A 94 4.62 2.15 3.12
C THR A 94 4.06 3.44 3.71
N THR A 95 3.51 3.36 4.92
CA THR A 95 3.12 4.57 5.66
C THR A 95 4.34 5.38 6.08
N LEU A 96 4.18 6.68 6.26
CA LEU A 96 5.21 7.51 6.88
C LEU A 96 5.57 6.98 8.27
N PRO A 97 6.87 7.01 8.66
CA PRO A 97 7.25 6.70 10.02
C PRO A 97 6.70 7.76 10.97
N TYR A 98 6.21 7.34 12.13
CA TYR A 98 5.82 8.25 13.20
C TYR A 98 6.14 7.62 14.56
N GLU A 99 6.40 8.45 15.55
CA GLU A 99 6.56 8.05 16.94
C GLU A 99 5.32 8.46 17.75
N GLU A 100 5.00 7.72 18.82
CA GLU A 100 3.80 7.97 19.63
C GLU A 100 3.72 9.38 20.23
N HIS A 101 4.87 10.06 20.34
CA HIS A 101 4.98 11.40 20.90
C HIS A 101 5.04 12.52 19.85
N GLU A 102 5.05 12.16 18.58
CA GLU A 102 5.07 13.16 17.50
C GLU A 102 3.69 13.71 17.23
N ASP A 103 3.65 14.99 16.88
CA ASP A 103 2.45 15.58 16.30
C ASP A 103 2.23 14.98 14.91
N LEU A 104 1.09 14.32 14.74
CA LEU A 104 0.73 13.66 13.47
C LEU A 104 0.41 14.65 12.34
N GLU A 105 0.33 15.95 12.60
CA GLU A 105 0.09 16.95 11.57
C GLU A 105 1.12 16.88 10.45
N TYR A 106 2.38 16.57 10.74
CA TYR A 106 3.41 16.46 9.72
C TYR A 106 3.05 15.41 8.64
N MET A 107 2.29 14.39 8.98
CA MET A 107 1.88 13.33 8.03
C MET A 107 0.85 13.81 7.02
N THR A 108 0.21 14.94 7.26
CA THR A 108 -0.86 15.49 6.42
C THR A 108 -0.39 16.62 5.51
N ASP A 109 0.68 17.31 5.90
CA ASP A 109 1.17 18.51 5.23
C ASP A 109 2.45 18.20 4.42
N PRO A 110 2.41 18.34 3.08
CA PRO A 110 3.58 18.10 2.23
C PRO A 110 4.79 18.94 2.58
N GLU A 111 4.62 20.18 3.04
CA GLU A 111 5.73 21.05 3.44
C GLU A 111 6.45 20.49 4.66
N LEU A 112 5.70 20.00 5.66
CA LEU A 112 6.27 19.38 6.86
C LEU A 112 6.92 18.02 6.54
N ILE A 113 6.35 17.26 5.60
CA ILE A 113 6.96 16.01 5.09
C ILE A 113 8.29 16.31 4.40
N ASP A 114 8.35 17.36 3.59
CA ASP A 114 9.58 17.78 2.92
C ASP A 114 10.65 18.25 3.91
N GLU A 115 10.28 19.02 4.92
CA GLU A 115 11.20 19.40 6.00
C GLU A 115 11.83 18.20 6.71
N LYS A 116 11.04 17.14 6.93
CA LYS A 116 11.50 15.94 7.64
C LYS A 116 12.26 14.95 6.76
N PHE A 117 11.86 14.77 5.52
CA PHE A 117 12.36 13.71 4.63
C PHE A 117 12.98 14.20 3.33
N GLY A 118 12.87 15.48 2.99
CA GLY A 118 13.32 16.03 1.71
C GLY A 118 14.79 15.72 1.39
N ASP A 119 15.66 15.72 2.40
CA ASP A 119 17.09 15.42 2.23
C ASP A 119 17.40 13.92 2.04
N ILE A 120 16.47 13.04 2.37
CA ILE A 120 16.69 11.58 2.32
C ILE A 120 15.87 10.87 1.24
N VAL A 121 14.92 11.56 0.61
CA VAL A 121 14.16 11.09 -0.55
C VAL A 121 14.56 11.84 -1.80
N ASP A 122 14.29 11.29 -2.97
CA ASP A 122 14.63 11.95 -4.24
C ASP A 122 13.61 13.03 -4.60
N LEU A 123 12.37 12.87 -4.16
CA LEU A 123 11.27 13.75 -4.50
C LEU A 123 10.16 13.69 -3.44
N VAL A 124 9.58 14.85 -3.14
CA VAL A 124 8.32 14.97 -2.41
C VAL A 124 7.28 15.54 -3.38
N ILE A 125 6.15 14.85 -3.50
CA ILE A 125 5.06 15.25 -4.38
C ILE A 125 3.98 15.92 -3.52
N ASP A 126 3.77 17.20 -3.74
CA ASP A 126 2.70 17.96 -3.09
C ASP A 126 1.36 17.70 -3.78
N GLY A 127 0.54 16.89 -3.17
CA GLY A 127 -0.85 16.61 -3.59
C GLY A 127 -1.90 17.33 -2.73
N GLY A 128 -1.49 18.32 -1.95
CA GLY A 128 -2.35 19.00 -0.98
C GLY A 128 -2.34 18.33 0.40
N ILE A 129 -3.15 18.86 1.30
CA ILE A 129 -3.29 18.32 2.66
C ILE A 129 -3.96 16.95 2.61
N GLY A 130 -3.33 15.98 3.26
CA GLY A 130 -3.83 14.62 3.37
C GLY A 130 -4.57 14.34 4.68
N GLY A 131 -4.83 13.06 4.94
CA GLY A 131 -5.44 12.57 6.18
C GLY A 131 -4.51 11.66 6.96
N ILE A 132 -4.82 11.41 8.21
CA ILE A 132 -4.07 10.53 9.12
C ILE A 132 -4.71 9.14 9.26
N GLU A 133 -5.97 9.00 8.86
CA GLU A 133 -6.69 7.74 9.00
C GLU A 133 -6.13 6.68 8.05
N PRO A 134 -5.65 5.53 8.58
CA PRO A 134 -5.03 4.53 7.75
C PRO A 134 -6.05 3.75 6.91
N SER A 135 -5.57 3.01 5.93
CA SER A 135 -6.38 2.08 5.16
C SER A 135 -6.94 0.94 6.02
N THR A 136 -8.10 0.44 5.66
CA THR A 136 -8.62 -0.82 6.17
C THR A 136 -7.81 -1.97 5.58
N VAL A 137 -7.34 -2.89 6.43
CA VAL A 137 -6.53 -4.03 6.01
C VAL A 137 -7.40 -5.29 6.02
N VAL A 138 -7.56 -5.86 4.84
CA VAL A 138 -8.36 -7.07 4.61
C VAL A 138 -7.44 -8.21 4.17
N LYS A 139 -7.39 -9.28 4.93
CA LYS A 139 -6.62 -10.47 4.59
C LYS A 139 -7.51 -11.45 3.83
N CYS A 140 -7.08 -11.84 2.64
CA CYS A 140 -7.76 -12.79 1.76
C CYS A 140 -6.76 -13.87 1.35
N THR A 141 -6.34 -14.69 2.29
CA THR A 141 -5.41 -15.80 2.08
C THR A 141 -6.03 -17.10 2.56
N ASP A 142 -5.67 -18.22 1.91
CA ASP A 142 -6.08 -19.56 2.33
C ASP A 142 -7.61 -19.74 2.48
N ASP A 143 -8.38 -19.12 1.58
CA ASP A 143 -9.85 -19.11 1.54
C ASP A 143 -10.52 -18.44 2.76
N GLU A 144 -9.76 -17.69 3.54
CA GLU A 144 -10.25 -16.90 4.66
C GLU A 144 -10.31 -15.41 4.34
N LEU A 145 -11.39 -14.78 4.77
CA LEU A 145 -11.57 -13.32 4.72
C LEU A 145 -11.57 -12.77 6.14
N GLU A 146 -10.60 -11.93 6.46
CA GLU A 146 -10.47 -11.33 7.78
C GLU A 146 -10.13 -9.84 7.69
N ILE A 147 -10.85 -8.99 8.43
CA ILE A 147 -10.46 -7.59 8.62
C ILE A 147 -9.44 -7.52 9.76
N ILE A 148 -8.16 -7.41 9.41
CA ILE A 148 -7.07 -7.32 10.39
C ILE A 148 -7.04 -5.96 11.08
N ARG A 149 -7.37 -4.91 10.34
CA ARG A 149 -7.44 -3.54 10.86
C ARG A 149 -8.58 -2.79 10.21
N GLN A 150 -9.51 -2.30 11.02
CA GLN A 150 -10.48 -1.34 10.56
C GLN A 150 -9.82 0.04 10.47
N GLY A 151 -9.84 0.62 9.28
CA GLY A 151 -9.38 1.97 9.00
C GLY A 151 -10.49 2.77 8.35
N LYS A 152 -10.13 3.65 7.43
CA LYS A 152 -11.05 4.59 6.77
C LYS A 152 -12.12 3.89 5.91
N GLY A 153 -11.80 2.75 5.30
CA GLY A 153 -12.72 2.03 4.42
C GLY A 153 -13.67 1.10 5.18
N TRP A 154 -14.94 1.12 4.81
CA TRP A 154 -15.93 0.13 5.24
C TRP A 154 -16.10 -0.88 4.11
N LEU A 155 -15.70 -2.13 4.38
CA LEU A 155 -15.76 -3.20 3.38
C LEU A 155 -17.20 -3.52 3.03
N GLU A 156 -17.53 -3.41 1.75
CA GLU A 156 -18.78 -3.87 1.19
C GLU A 156 -18.61 -5.29 0.65
N GLU A 157 -19.29 -6.24 1.24
CA GLU A 157 -19.33 -7.63 0.79
C GLU A 157 -20.24 -7.76 -0.43
N VAL A 158 -19.88 -8.67 -1.32
CA VAL A 158 -20.59 -8.89 -2.58
C VAL A 158 -21.32 -10.22 -2.55
#